data_3501eb270f6f1c01be09f1c8fa846864
#
_entry.id   3501eb270f6f1c01be09f1c8fa846864
#
_cell.length_a   1.000
_cell.length_b   1.000
_cell.length_c   1.000
_cell.angle_alpha   90.00
_cell.angle_beta   90.00
_cell.angle_gamma   90.00
#
_symmetry.space_group_name_H-M   'P 1'
#
loop_
_entity.id
_entity.type
_entity.pdbx_description
1 polymer ?
#
loop_
_entity_poly.entity_id
_entity_poly.type
_entity_poly.pdbx_seq_one_letter_code
_entity_poly.pdbx_strand_id
1 'polypeptide(L)'
;GIAQTGEYYMKLTEKSVAVVANATSLLPNGTHTVDHLISLSVDVVQVWSPEHGFRGEQDAGEHVEDGRDPKTGIPIKSLYGKTKRPPTHWLEGLDWVIYDIQDVGIRFYTYSTTLSYVIDACVEAGVPLMIMDRGNPNGHYIDGPILQPGFKSMVGLHPIPVVHGLTMGEYASMVYAEHWMPTTENKEWRTAFEKKGGIDVIRCKGYSHNKVFSEFQVPPSPNLRSIEAIWHYPSLCYFEGTPISCGRGTDAPFTRFGAPWLDGEGYEHRFTPGPDHGSKYPKFQGKECGGVQLPQD
;
A
#
# COMPACT_ATOMS: atom_id res chain seq x y z
N GLY A 1 10.09 -9.68 -4.60
CA GLY A 1 10.08 -10.63 -3.47
C GLY A 1 9.42 -11.95 -3.86
N ILE A 2 8.10 -11.98 -3.95
CA ILE A 2 7.30 -13.24 -4.03
C ILE A 2 7.73 -14.23 -5.14
N ALA A 3 8.23 -13.75 -6.27
CA ALA A 3 8.69 -14.63 -7.36
C ALA A 3 9.98 -15.42 -7.04
N GLN A 4 10.63 -15.14 -5.92
CA GLN A 4 11.89 -15.78 -5.50
C GLN A 4 11.62 -16.93 -4.52
N THR A 5 10.77 -17.88 -4.90
CA THR A 5 10.30 -18.99 -4.06
C THR A 5 11.43 -19.73 -3.33
N GLY A 6 12.60 -19.91 -3.97
CA GLY A 6 13.74 -20.59 -3.36
C GLY A 6 14.31 -19.88 -2.10
N GLU A 7 14.07 -18.58 -1.92
CA GLU A 7 14.61 -17.82 -0.78
C GLU A 7 13.74 -17.98 0.48
N TYR A 8 12.46 -18.31 0.35
CA TYR A 8 11.54 -18.37 1.47
C TYR A 8 10.84 -19.72 1.65
N TYR A 9 10.83 -20.60 0.64
CA TYR A 9 10.10 -21.87 0.68
C TYR A 9 10.42 -22.69 1.93
N MET A 10 11.68 -22.94 2.20
CA MET A 10 12.11 -23.74 3.36
C MET A 10 11.78 -23.10 4.72
N LYS A 11 11.58 -21.78 4.75
CA LYS A 11 11.19 -21.06 5.97
C LYS A 11 9.69 -21.14 6.25
N LEU A 12 8.88 -21.35 5.20
CA LEU A 12 7.42 -21.28 5.26
C LEU A 12 6.73 -22.65 5.12
N THR A 13 7.44 -23.69 4.66
CA THR A 13 6.88 -25.06 4.54
C THR A 13 6.36 -25.54 5.90
N GLU A 14 5.13 -26.04 5.92
CA GLU A 14 4.44 -26.51 7.14
C GLU A 14 4.27 -25.44 8.23
N LYS A 15 4.31 -24.17 7.87
CA LYS A 15 4.13 -23.04 8.77
C LYS A 15 2.76 -22.42 8.64
N SER A 16 2.16 -22.07 9.79
CA SER A 16 0.91 -21.32 9.85
C SER A 16 1.19 -19.82 9.70
N VAL A 17 0.62 -19.20 8.66
CA VAL A 17 0.90 -17.82 8.30
C VAL A 17 -0.35 -16.96 8.16
N ALA A 18 -0.23 -15.68 8.49
CA ALA A 18 -1.14 -14.64 8.03
C ALA A 18 -0.50 -13.89 6.85
N VAL A 19 -1.31 -13.48 5.88
CA VAL A 19 -0.82 -12.75 4.70
C VAL A 19 -1.49 -11.39 4.62
N VAL A 20 -0.70 -10.32 4.66
CA VAL A 20 -1.16 -8.95 4.37
C VAL A 20 -1.08 -8.75 2.86
N ALA A 21 -2.24 -8.71 2.21
CA ALA A 21 -2.32 -8.75 0.76
C ALA A 21 -3.55 -8.01 0.21
N ASN A 22 -3.43 -7.58 -1.06
CA ASN A 22 -4.52 -7.00 -1.84
C ASN A 22 -4.44 -7.47 -3.30
N ALA A 23 -5.21 -6.84 -4.21
CA ALA A 23 -5.24 -7.19 -5.63
C ALA A 23 -3.87 -7.12 -6.32
N THR A 24 -2.92 -6.34 -5.80
CA THR A 24 -1.57 -6.19 -6.36
C THR A 24 -0.61 -7.31 -5.97
N SER A 25 -1.02 -8.17 -5.05
CA SER A 25 -0.20 -9.28 -4.50
C SER A 25 -0.10 -10.43 -5.52
N LEU A 26 0.53 -10.14 -6.66
CA LEU A 26 0.63 -11.05 -7.80
C LEU A 26 2.07 -11.43 -8.11
N LEU A 27 2.25 -12.69 -8.53
CA LEU A 27 3.46 -13.15 -9.21
C LEU A 27 3.48 -12.64 -10.67
N PRO A 28 4.63 -12.67 -11.37
CA PRO A 28 4.72 -12.25 -12.77
C PRO A 28 3.78 -12.98 -13.73
N ASN A 29 3.35 -14.20 -13.39
CA ASN A 29 2.38 -15.00 -14.17
C ASN A 29 0.91 -14.70 -13.82
N GLY A 30 0.63 -13.68 -12.99
CA GLY A 30 -0.72 -13.32 -12.55
C GLY A 30 -1.30 -14.17 -11.41
N THR A 31 -0.56 -15.16 -10.90
CA THR A 31 -1.00 -15.94 -9.74
C THR A 31 -0.98 -15.09 -8.48
N HIS A 32 -2.08 -15.05 -7.73
CA HIS A 32 -2.13 -14.32 -6.47
C HIS A 32 -1.23 -14.98 -5.40
N THR A 33 -0.54 -14.18 -4.59
CA THR A 33 0.39 -14.64 -3.56
C THR A 33 -0.21 -15.68 -2.62
N VAL A 34 -1.45 -15.49 -2.18
CA VAL A 34 -2.14 -16.46 -1.32
C VAL A 34 -2.30 -17.80 -2.03
N ASP A 35 -2.76 -17.80 -3.29
CA ASP A 35 -2.91 -19.02 -4.07
C ASP A 35 -1.56 -19.72 -4.28
N HIS A 36 -0.50 -18.95 -4.52
CA HIS A 36 0.85 -19.48 -4.67
C HIS A 36 1.35 -20.14 -3.38
N LEU A 37 1.22 -19.48 -2.23
CA LEU A 37 1.63 -20.04 -0.94
C LEU A 37 0.89 -21.33 -0.61
N ILE A 38 -0.40 -21.40 -0.86
CA ILE A 38 -1.20 -22.63 -0.70
C ILE A 38 -0.66 -23.75 -1.60
N SER A 39 -0.32 -23.44 -2.86
CA SER A 39 0.25 -24.43 -3.80
C SER A 39 1.61 -24.99 -3.34
N LEU A 40 2.30 -24.27 -2.46
CA LEU A 40 3.55 -24.69 -1.81
C LEU A 40 3.34 -25.40 -0.48
N SER A 41 2.09 -25.78 -0.13
CA SER A 41 1.74 -26.39 1.15
C SER A 41 2.05 -25.52 2.37
N VAL A 42 2.02 -24.19 2.22
CA VAL A 42 2.05 -23.25 3.33
C VAL A 42 0.64 -23.13 3.90
N ASP A 43 0.50 -23.23 5.22
CA ASP A 43 -0.78 -23.11 5.90
C ASP A 43 -1.19 -21.64 6.05
N VAL A 44 -1.90 -21.08 5.05
CA VAL A 44 -2.42 -19.71 5.11
C VAL A 44 -3.72 -19.70 5.90
N VAL A 45 -3.64 -19.35 7.19
CA VAL A 45 -4.79 -19.40 8.12
C VAL A 45 -5.68 -18.16 8.07
N GLN A 46 -5.15 -17.01 7.64
CA GLN A 46 -5.92 -15.77 7.49
C GLN A 46 -5.24 -14.79 6.52
N VAL A 47 -6.05 -13.93 5.94
CA VAL A 47 -5.61 -12.78 5.13
C VAL A 47 -5.96 -11.49 5.86
N TRP A 48 -5.04 -10.54 5.87
CA TRP A 48 -5.30 -9.19 6.37
C TRP A 48 -5.33 -8.23 5.20
N SER A 49 -6.49 -7.61 5.01
CA SER A 49 -6.75 -6.75 3.86
C SER A 49 -6.63 -5.28 4.23
N PRO A 50 -5.77 -4.50 3.54
CA PRO A 50 -5.68 -3.05 3.73
C PRO A 50 -6.82 -2.32 3.02
N GLU A 51 -6.69 -1.01 2.87
CA GLU A 51 -7.54 -0.17 2.02
C GLU A 51 -7.69 -0.79 0.61
N HIS A 52 -8.83 -0.61 -0.02
CA HIS A 52 -9.26 -1.20 -1.30
C HIS A 52 -9.61 -2.70 -1.29
N GLY A 53 -9.52 -3.37 -0.15
CA GLY A 53 -9.95 -4.77 -0.03
C GLY A 53 -8.95 -5.79 -0.60
N PHE A 54 -9.22 -7.08 -0.33
CA PHE A 54 -8.30 -8.16 -0.65
C PHE A 54 -8.14 -8.40 -2.17
N ARG A 55 -9.24 -8.33 -2.93
CA ARG A 55 -9.21 -8.52 -4.40
C ARG A 55 -9.52 -7.23 -5.18
N GLY A 56 -9.47 -6.06 -4.52
CA GLY A 56 -9.58 -4.75 -5.18
C GLY A 56 -10.99 -4.31 -5.54
N GLU A 57 -12.01 -4.77 -4.81
CA GLU A 57 -13.42 -4.52 -5.11
C GLU A 57 -13.98 -3.22 -4.48
N GLN A 58 -13.18 -2.46 -3.71
CA GLN A 58 -13.66 -1.33 -2.92
C GLN A 58 -13.02 -0.01 -3.28
N ASP A 59 -13.83 1.06 -3.20
CA ASP A 59 -13.41 2.44 -3.48
C ASP A 59 -12.46 2.98 -2.40
N ALA A 60 -11.71 4.04 -2.73
CA ALA A 60 -10.84 4.74 -1.78
C ALA A 60 -11.65 5.31 -0.62
N GLY A 61 -11.21 5.01 0.62
CA GLY A 61 -11.90 5.42 1.83
C GLY A 61 -13.14 4.59 2.19
N GLU A 62 -13.50 3.59 1.38
CA GLU A 62 -14.63 2.71 1.66
C GLU A 62 -14.29 1.69 2.77
N HIS A 63 -15.28 1.34 3.57
CA HIS A 63 -15.10 0.40 4.67
C HIS A 63 -14.86 -1.02 4.16
N VAL A 64 -13.72 -1.62 4.52
CA VAL A 64 -13.40 -3.01 4.23
C VAL A 64 -13.95 -3.88 5.35
N GLU A 65 -14.92 -4.74 5.06
CA GLU A 65 -15.51 -5.65 6.03
C GLU A 65 -14.72 -6.95 6.15
N ASP A 66 -14.82 -7.59 7.34
CA ASP A 66 -14.33 -8.94 7.53
C ASP A 66 -15.18 -9.92 6.71
N GLY A 67 -14.55 -10.96 6.17
CA GLY A 67 -15.23 -11.92 5.32
C GLY A 67 -14.45 -13.22 5.14
N ARG A 68 -14.76 -13.91 4.05
CA ARG A 68 -14.00 -15.09 3.59
C ARG A 68 -13.69 -14.95 2.10
N ASP A 69 -12.49 -15.33 1.74
CA ASP A 69 -12.13 -15.42 0.33
C ASP A 69 -13.00 -16.46 -0.39
N PRO A 70 -13.79 -16.08 -1.40
CA PRO A 70 -14.70 -17.03 -2.08
C PRO A 70 -13.97 -18.17 -2.77
N LYS A 71 -12.69 -17.99 -3.11
CA LYS A 71 -11.90 -19.00 -3.79
C LYS A 71 -11.30 -20.05 -2.85
N THR A 72 -10.80 -19.62 -1.70
CA THR A 72 -10.05 -20.49 -0.77
C THR A 72 -10.78 -20.76 0.54
N GLY A 73 -11.84 -20.00 0.86
CA GLY A 73 -12.55 -20.07 2.13
C GLY A 73 -11.79 -19.45 3.31
N ILE A 74 -10.57 -18.94 3.09
CA ILE A 74 -9.72 -18.37 4.14
C ILE A 74 -10.38 -17.11 4.72
N PRO A 75 -10.39 -16.93 6.05
CA PRO A 75 -10.88 -15.73 6.69
C PRO A 75 -10.10 -14.48 6.23
N ILE A 76 -10.82 -13.43 5.84
CA ILE A 76 -10.30 -12.10 5.55
C ILE A 76 -10.63 -11.19 6.72
N LYS A 77 -9.63 -10.49 7.25
CA LYS A 77 -9.76 -9.49 8.32
C LYS A 77 -9.32 -8.13 7.81
N SER A 78 -10.11 -7.10 8.08
CA SER A 78 -9.85 -5.74 7.63
C SER A 78 -8.80 -5.05 8.51
N LEU A 79 -7.79 -4.44 7.87
CA LEU A 79 -6.85 -3.49 8.47
C LEU A 79 -7.18 -2.04 8.08
N TYR A 80 -8.42 -1.77 7.66
CA TYR A 80 -8.89 -0.44 7.30
C TYR A 80 -10.22 -0.09 7.99
N GLY A 81 -10.36 1.13 8.42
CA GLY A 81 -11.54 1.60 9.14
C GLY A 81 -11.38 1.48 10.66
N LYS A 82 -12.13 0.57 11.31
CA LYS A 82 -12.12 0.41 12.77
C LYS A 82 -10.81 -0.19 13.29
N THR A 83 -10.31 -1.20 12.62
CA THR A 83 -9.07 -1.92 12.99
C THR A 83 -7.97 -1.51 12.02
N LYS A 84 -6.95 -0.81 12.49
CA LYS A 84 -5.78 -0.39 11.69
C LYS A 84 -4.53 -1.17 12.04
N ARG A 85 -4.42 -1.59 13.29
CA ARG A 85 -3.34 -2.40 13.83
C ARG A 85 -3.88 -3.79 14.13
N PRO A 86 -3.24 -4.88 13.68
CA PRO A 86 -3.66 -6.23 14.04
C PRO A 86 -3.69 -6.39 15.57
N PRO A 87 -4.82 -6.80 16.16
CA PRO A 87 -4.88 -7.12 17.58
C PRO A 87 -3.99 -8.35 17.88
N THR A 88 -3.40 -8.42 19.06
CA THR A 88 -2.45 -9.49 19.44
C THR A 88 -3.03 -10.89 19.28
N HIS A 89 -4.34 -11.08 19.58
CA HIS A 89 -5.00 -12.38 19.41
C HIS A 89 -5.11 -12.86 17.95
N TRP A 90 -4.90 -11.98 16.93
CA TRP A 90 -4.82 -12.42 15.54
C TRP A 90 -3.48 -13.09 15.22
N LEU A 91 -2.46 -12.84 16.04
CA LEU A 91 -1.10 -13.40 15.86
C LEU A 91 -0.88 -14.68 16.66
N GLU A 92 -1.83 -15.08 17.51
CA GLU A 92 -1.73 -16.33 18.29
C GLU A 92 -1.66 -17.55 17.37
N GLY A 93 -0.66 -18.38 17.57
CA GLY A 93 -0.44 -19.61 16.77
C GLY A 93 0.16 -19.39 15.39
N LEU A 94 0.47 -18.15 15.00
CA LEU A 94 1.18 -17.89 13.75
C LEU A 94 2.69 -18.13 13.90
N ASP A 95 3.27 -18.76 12.88
CA ASP A 95 4.74 -18.86 12.74
C ASP A 95 5.32 -17.64 12.03
N TRP A 96 4.59 -17.06 11.07
CA TRP A 96 5.00 -15.88 10.29
C TRP A 96 3.81 -14.98 9.94
N VAL A 97 4.09 -13.70 9.83
CA VAL A 97 3.26 -12.76 9.05
C VAL A 97 3.99 -12.46 7.74
N ILE A 98 3.29 -12.51 6.62
CA ILE A 98 3.83 -12.19 5.30
C ILE A 98 3.17 -10.90 4.82
N TYR A 99 3.97 -9.94 4.36
CA TYR A 99 3.51 -8.68 3.78
C TYR A 99 3.85 -8.66 2.29
N ASP A 100 2.84 -8.57 1.42
CA ASP A 100 3.03 -8.52 -0.03
C ASP A 100 2.04 -7.56 -0.67
N ILE A 101 2.39 -6.28 -0.76
CA ILE A 101 1.56 -5.22 -1.36
C ILE A 101 2.45 -4.32 -2.21
N GLN A 102 1.94 -3.90 -3.39
CA GLN A 102 2.58 -2.87 -4.19
C GLN A 102 2.27 -1.49 -3.63
N ASP A 103 3.29 -0.80 -3.17
CA ASP A 103 3.24 0.62 -2.77
C ASP A 103 3.66 1.53 -3.94
N VAL A 104 3.41 2.82 -3.83
CA VAL A 104 3.77 3.83 -4.85
C VAL A 104 4.88 4.79 -4.40
N GLY A 105 5.45 4.60 -3.21
CA GLY A 105 6.57 5.38 -2.69
C GLY A 105 6.22 6.77 -2.17
N ILE A 106 4.95 6.99 -1.85
CA ILE A 106 4.43 8.29 -1.43
C ILE A 106 3.83 8.17 -0.03
N ARG A 107 4.25 9.05 0.89
CA ARG A 107 3.84 9.04 2.30
C ARG A 107 2.32 9.04 2.50
N PHE A 108 1.55 9.70 1.62
CA PHE A 108 0.09 9.75 1.72
C PHE A 108 -0.59 8.42 1.39
N TYR A 109 0.11 7.53 0.72
CA TYR A 109 -0.40 6.23 0.35
C TYR A 109 -0.37 5.32 1.58
N THR A 110 -1.53 4.83 2.00
CA THR A 110 -1.75 4.29 3.35
C THR A 110 -1.01 3.00 3.68
N TYR A 111 -0.43 2.32 2.68
CA TYR A 111 0.20 1.01 2.88
C TYR A 111 1.47 1.06 3.71
N SER A 112 2.26 2.14 3.63
CA SER A 112 3.41 2.36 4.51
C SER A 112 2.99 2.45 5.99
N THR A 113 1.87 3.14 6.28
CA THR A 113 1.30 3.21 7.63
C THR A 113 0.74 1.85 8.07
N THR A 114 0.05 1.12 7.18
CA THR A 114 -0.42 -0.24 7.45
C THR A 114 0.76 -1.16 7.81
N LEU A 115 1.85 -1.11 7.05
CA LEU A 115 3.06 -1.88 7.35
C LEU A 115 3.65 -1.55 8.72
N SER A 116 3.68 -0.26 9.10
CA SER A 116 4.15 0.16 10.43
C SER A 116 3.32 -0.47 11.55
N TYR A 117 2.00 -0.48 11.43
CA TYR A 117 1.13 -1.14 12.41
C TYR A 117 1.26 -2.66 12.43
N VAL A 118 1.56 -3.28 11.29
CA VAL A 118 1.87 -4.72 11.23
C VAL A 118 3.20 -5.01 11.94
N ILE A 119 4.24 -4.21 11.70
CA ILE A 119 5.53 -4.32 12.44
C ILE A 119 5.28 -4.22 13.94
N ASP A 120 4.54 -3.20 14.38
CA ASP A 120 4.23 -2.97 15.79
C ASP A 120 3.55 -4.20 16.44
N ALA A 121 2.55 -4.76 15.77
CA ALA A 121 1.86 -5.96 16.26
C ALA A 121 2.76 -7.21 16.27
N CYS A 122 3.57 -7.40 15.24
CA CYS A 122 4.50 -8.52 15.14
C CYS A 122 5.57 -8.50 16.23
N VAL A 123 6.12 -7.33 16.54
CA VAL A 123 7.10 -7.15 17.60
C VAL A 123 6.50 -7.47 18.97
N GLU A 124 5.29 -6.96 19.27
CA GLU A 124 4.59 -7.25 20.53
C GLU A 124 4.31 -8.75 20.72
N ALA A 125 3.82 -9.41 19.67
CA ALA A 125 3.50 -10.83 19.71
C ALA A 125 4.74 -11.75 19.60
N GLY A 126 5.89 -11.21 19.23
CA GLY A 126 7.09 -11.97 18.94
C GLY A 126 6.91 -12.92 17.73
N VAL A 127 6.11 -12.54 16.73
CA VAL A 127 5.88 -13.29 15.49
C VAL A 127 6.70 -12.64 14.36
N PRO A 128 7.62 -13.34 13.70
CA PRO A 128 8.47 -12.77 12.66
C PRO A 128 7.66 -12.30 11.45
N LEU A 129 8.18 -11.26 10.78
CA LEU A 129 7.56 -10.62 9.63
C LEU A 129 8.40 -10.82 8.36
N MET A 130 7.84 -11.43 7.34
CA MET A 130 8.48 -11.56 6.03
C MET A 130 7.88 -10.56 5.04
N ILE A 131 8.73 -9.78 4.39
CA ILE A 131 8.32 -8.79 3.41
C ILE A 131 8.69 -9.27 2.01
N MET A 132 7.68 -9.53 1.19
CA MET A 132 7.85 -9.83 -0.23
C MET A 132 8.05 -8.51 -0.98
N ASP A 133 9.27 -7.99 -0.93
CA ASP A 133 9.57 -6.63 -1.41
C ASP A 133 9.25 -6.45 -2.89
N ARG A 134 8.77 -5.24 -3.22
CA ARG A 134 8.40 -4.81 -4.57
C ARG A 134 9.10 -3.51 -4.91
N GLY A 135 9.34 -3.28 -6.20
CA GLY A 135 9.97 -2.04 -6.63
C GLY A 135 9.09 -0.83 -6.36
N ASN A 136 9.72 0.29 -6.02
CA ASN A 136 9.04 1.57 -5.83
C ASN A 136 9.03 2.34 -7.17
N PRO A 137 7.87 2.69 -7.74
CA PRO A 137 7.79 3.45 -8.99
C PRO A 137 8.32 4.89 -8.88
N ASN A 138 8.31 5.47 -7.68
CA ASN A 138 8.90 6.77 -7.35
C ASN A 138 10.23 6.62 -6.56
N GLY A 139 10.92 5.48 -6.70
CA GLY A 139 12.15 5.19 -5.96
C GLY A 139 13.38 5.98 -6.42
N HIS A 140 13.31 6.67 -7.54
CA HIS A 140 14.45 7.34 -8.17
C HIS A 140 14.72 8.75 -7.65
N TYR A 141 13.89 9.28 -6.74
CA TYR A 141 14.05 10.59 -6.13
C TYR A 141 13.45 10.67 -4.73
N ILE A 142 13.84 11.71 -4.00
CA ILE A 142 13.31 12.05 -2.67
C ILE A 142 12.88 13.50 -2.74
N ASP A 143 11.63 13.82 -2.32
CA ASP A 143 11.10 15.18 -2.41
C ASP A 143 9.95 15.45 -1.43
N GLY A 144 9.67 16.73 -1.24
CA GLY A 144 8.58 17.24 -0.41
C GLY A 144 8.92 17.33 1.08
N PRO A 145 8.07 18.01 1.85
CA PRO A 145 8.33 18.28 3.26
C PRO A 145 8.27 17.03 4.12
N ILE A 146 9.14 16.97 5.14
CA ILE A 146 9.11 15.97 6.20
C ILE A 146 7.86 16.19 7.06
N LEU A 147 7.19 15.07 7.42
CA LEU A 147 6.03 15.13 8.31
C LEU A 147 6.41 15.67 9.70
N GLN A 148 5.70 16.67 10.14
CA GLN A 148 5.84 17.20 11.50
C GLN A 148 5.05 16.33 12.51
N PRO A 149 5.56 16.15 13.74
CA PRO A 149 4.95 15.23 14.73
C PRO A 149 3.46 15.48 15.01
N GLY A 150 3.00 16.75 14.97
CA GLY A 150 1.61 17.12 15.22
C GLY A 150 0.60 16.72 14.14
N PHE A 151 1.06 16.21 12.98
CA PHE A 151 0.22 15.85 11.84
C PHE A 151 0.17 14.35 11.54
N LYS A 152 0.56 13.52 12.51
CA LYS A 152 0.50 12.05 12.36
C LYS A 152 -0.93 11.56 12.10
N SER A 153 -1.09 10.73 11.07
CA SER A 153 -2.38 10.12 10.69
C SER A 153 -2.15 8.87 9.83
N MET A 154 -3.21 8.26 9.30
CA MET A 154 -3.09 7.17 8.31
C MET A 154 -2.38 7.59 7.01
N VAL A 155 -2.47 8.86 6.62
CA VAL A 155 -1.79 9.41 5.44
C VAL A 155 -0.40 9.98 5.75
N GLY A 156 0.19 9.58 6.87
CA GLY A 156 1.54 9.96 7.29
C GLY A 156 1.78 9.68 8.76
N LEU A 157 2.58 8.69 9.08
CA LEU A 157 2.84 8.26 10.46
C LEU A 157 4.23 8.68 10.95
N HIS A 158 5.22 8.64 10.10
CA HIS A 158 6.64 8.85 10.43
C HIS A 158 7.23 10.11 9.82
N PRO A 159 8.34 10.66 10.38
CA PRO A 159 8.98 11.87 9.91
C PRO A 159 9.79 11.63 8.63
N ILE A 160 9.11 11.24 7.56
CA ILE A 160 9.69 11.03 6.23
C ILE A 160 9.17 12.09 5.24
N PRO A 161 9.89 12.37 4.14
CA PRO A 161 9.43 13.24 3.08
C PRO A 161 8.20 12.67 2.35
N VAL A 162 7.53 13.49 1.54
CA VAL A 162 6.36 13.07 0.75
C VAL A 162 6.72 11.94 -0.20
N VAL A 163 7.75 12.14 -1.01
CA VAL A 163 8.37 11.09 -1.82
C VAL A 163 9.57 10.57 -1.04
N HIS A 164 9.48 9.37 -0.51
CA HIS A 164 10.49 8.85 0.41
C HIS A 164 11.57 8.00 -0.26
N GLY A 165 11.40 7.62 -1.51
CA GLY A 165 12.39 6.89 -2.28
C GLY A 165 12.62 5.42 -1.87
N LEU A 166 11.98 4.91 -0.82
CA LEU A 166 12.24 3.57 -0.25
C LEU A 166 11.31 2.51 -0.84
N THR A 167 11.79 1.28 -0.98
CA THR A 167 10.90 0.10 -1.10
C THR A 167 10.23 -0.20 0.25
N MET A 168 9.19 -1.05 0.27
CA MET A 168 8.55 -1.43 1.54
C MET A 168 9.48 -2.23 2.44
N GLY A 169 10.40 -3.02 1.88
CA GLY A 169 11.44 -3.71 2.65
C GLY A 169 12.44 -2.75 3.30
N GLU A 170 12.87 -1.72 2.59
CA GLU A 170 13.74 -0.67 3.11
C GLU A 170 13.03 0.19 4.15
N TYR A 171 11.77 0.56 3.87
CA TYR A 171 10.91 1.29 4.81
C TYR A 171 10.72 0.54 6.13
N ALA A 172 10.39 -0.74 6.08
CA ALA A 172 10.23 -1.56 7.27
C ALA A 172 11.51 -1.67 8.10
N SER A 173 12.64 -1.85 7.41
CA SER A 173 13.96 -1.92 8.05
C SER A 173 14.30 -0.61 8.78
N MET A 174 13.98 0.54 8.15
CA MET A 174 14.17 1.86 8.75
C MET A 174 13.25 2.06 9.96
N VAL A 175 11.94 1.83 9.84
CA VAL A 175 10.97 1.99 10.93
C VAL A 175 11.36 1.17 12.16
N TYR A 176 11.81 -0.06 11.92
CA TYR A 176 12.27 -0.96 12.99
C TYR A 176 13.58 -0.50 13.64
N ALA A 177 14.59 -0.15 12.84
CA ALA A 177 15.91 0.27 13.31
C ALA A 177 15.88 1.60 14.07
N GLU A 178 15.06 2.55 13.61
CA GLU A 178 14.86 3.87 14.24
C GLU A 178 13.91 3.84 15.45
N HIS A 179 13.36 2.67 15.79
CA HIS A 179 12.42 2.49 16.90
C HIS A 179 11.19 3.40 16.85
N TRP A 180 10.64 3.62 15.65
CA TRP A 180 9.54 4.57 15.45
C TRP A 180 8.16 4.07 15.88
N MET A 181 8.05 2.82 16.30
CA MET A 181 6.81 2.26 16.85
C MET A 181 6.97 1.96 18.35
N PRO A 182 5.90 2.11 19.16
CA PRO A 182 5.98 1.91 20.62
C PRO A 182 6.57 0.56 21.03
N THR A 183 6.23 -0.50 20.32
CA THR A 183 6.73 -1.85 20.62
C THR A 183 8.18 -2.03 20.24
N THR A 184 8.67 -1.30 19.23
CA THR A 184 10.08 -1.34 18.81
C THR A 184 11.01 -0.63 19.80
N GLU A 185 10.49 0.20 20.70
CA GLU A 185 11.24 0.76 21.83
C GLU A 185 11.46 -0.28 22.96
N ASN A 186 10.59 -1.28 23.06
CA ASN A 186 10.66 -2.32 24.09
C ASN A 186 11.74 -3.37 23.76
N LYS A 187 12.83 -3.36 24.51
CA LYS A 187 13.97 -4.24 24.30
C LYS A 187 13.65 -5.73 24.45
N GLU A 188 12.75 -6.11 25.36
CA GLU A 188 12.39 -7.51 25.62
C GLU A 188 11.58 -8.05 24.43
N TRP A 189 10.58 -7.31 23.94
CA TRP A 189 9.78 -7.68 22.79
C TRP A 189 10.64 -7.78 21.52
N ARG A 190 11.52 -6.81 21.27
CA ARG A 190 12.48 -6.87 20.17
C ARG A 190 13.35 -8.10 20.23
N THR A 191 13.92 -8.39 21.41
CA THR A 191 14.78 -9.57 21.57
C THR A 191 14.01 -10.86 21.30
N ALA A 192 12.77 -10.98 21.75
CA ALA A 192 11.92 -12.14 21.47
C ALA A 192 11.58 -12.26 19.98
N PHE A 193 11.25 -11.15 19.34
CA PHE A 193 10.96 -11.06 17.90
C PHE A 193 12.18 -11.44 17.04
N GLU A 194 13.35 -10.87 17.33
CA GLU A 194 14.61 -11.14 16.62
C GLU A 194 15.06 -12.61 16.75
N LYS A 195 14.90 -13.22 17.92
CA LYS A 195 15.19 -14.65 18.13
C LYS A 195 14.37 -15.59 17.27
N LYS A 196 13.17 -15.17 16.85
CA LYS A 196 12.27 -15.97 15.98
C LYS A 196 12.44 -15.66 14.49
N GLY A 197 13.26 -14.68 14.12
CA GLY A 197 13.54 -14.35 12.72
C GLY A 197 13.44 -12.86 12.40
N GLY A 198 12.80 -12.05 13.26
CA GLY A 198 12.73 -10.60 13.09
C GLY A 198 11.99 -10.18 11.82
N ILE A 199 12.51 -9.16 11.16
CA ILE A 199 12.08 -8.76 9.82
C ILE A 199 12.97 -9.44 8.77
N ASP A 200 12.38 -10.24 7.91
CA ASP A 200 13.04 -10.90 6.78
C ASP A 200 12.56 -10.29 5.45
N VAL A 201 13.44 -9.66 4.71
CA VAL A 201 13.11 -8.97 3.46
C VAL A 201 13.56 -9.82 2.26
N ILE A 202 12.58 -10.37 1.54
CA ILE A 202 12.82 -11.04 0.27
C ILE A 202 12.85 -9.95 -0.82
N ARG A 203 14.05 -9.49 -1.14
CA ARG A 203 14.29 -8.33 -2.02
C ARG A 203 13.73 -8.53 -3.44
N CYS A 204 13.30 -7.45 -4.08
CA CYS A 204 12.85 -7.46 -5.47
C CYS A 204 14.05 -7.65 -6.41
N LYS A 205 14.16 -8.81 -7.07
CA LYS A 205 15.25 -9.10 -8.01
C LYS A 205 15.17 -8.22 -9.24
N GLY A 206 16.30 -7.62 -9.62
CA GLY A 206 16.38 -6.76 -10.81
C GLY A 206 15.78 -5.36 -10.63
N TYR A 207 15.40 -4.98 -9.42
CA TYR A 207 15.07 -3.61 -9.07
C TYR A 207 16.32 -2.84 -8.65
N SER A 208 16.36 -1.57 -9.00
CA SER A 208 17.25 -0.54 -8.45
C SER A 208 16.52 0.79 -8.43
N HIS A 209 16.92 1.71 -7.57
CA HIS A 209 16.29 3.03 -7.46
C HIS A 209 16.34 3.85 -8.76
N ASN A 210 17.30 3.59 -9.63
CA ASN A 210 17.42 4.26 -10.94
C ASN A 210 16.51 3.65 -12.02
N LYS A 211 15.76 2.59 -11.70
CA LYS A 211 14.89 1.93 -12.67
C LYS A 211 13.56 2.65 -12.75
N VAL A 212 13.24 3.15 -13.92
CA VAL A 212 11.93 3.71 -14.23
C VAL A 212 10.92 2.56 -14.45
N PHE A 213 9.76 2.66 -13.82
CA PHE A 213 8.64 1.77 -14.06
C PHE A 213 7.89 2.21 -15.32
N SER A 214 7.45 1.26 -16.12
CA SER A 214 6.66 1.52 -17.33
C SER A 214 5.20 1.06 -17.19
N GLU A 215 4.93 0.07 -16.34
CA GLU A 215 3.59 -0.51 -16.21
C GLU A 215 3.43 -1.31 -14.92
N PHE A 216 2.20 -1.59 -14.54
CA PHE A 216 1.80 -2.50 -13.48
C PHE A 216 0.90 -3.60 -14.05
N GLN A 217 0.94 -4.80 -13.47
CA GLN A 217 -0.01 -5.88 -13.81
C GLN A 217 -1.45 -5.52 -13.43
N VAL A 218 -1.59 -4.83 -12.29
CA VAL A 218 -2.85 -4.33 -11.76
C VAL A 218 -2.58 -2.96 -11.17
N PRO A 219 -3.42 -1.95 -11.42
CA PRO A 219 -3.31 -0.65 -10.77
C PRO A 219 -3.25 -0.77 -9.25
N PRO A 220 -2.32 -0.07 -8.59
CA PRO A 220 -2.18 -0.14 -7.12
C PRO A 220 -3.38 0.47 -6.37
N SER A 221 -4.17 1.28 -7.05
CA SER A 221 -5.44 1.85 -6.56
C SER A 221 -6.41 2.04 -7.72
N PRO A 222 -7.73 1.97 -7.50
CA PRO A 222 -8.73 2.29 -8.51
C PRO A 222 -8.61 3.69 -9.12
N ASN A 223 -7.91 4.61 -8.47
CA ASN A 223 -7.66 5.97 -8.95
C ASN A 223 -6.22 6.21 -9.46
N LEU A 224 -5.30 5.26 -9.28
CA LEU A 224 -3.95 5.33 -9.84
C LEU A 224 -3.82 4.30 -10.97
N ARG A 225 -4.53 4.57 -12.08
CA ARG A 225 -4.78 3.62 -13.16
C ARG A 225 -3.65 3.53 -14.17
N SER A 226 -2.75 4.52 -14.19
CA SER A 226 -1.62 4.58 -15.09
C SER A 226 -0.34 4.95 -14.34
N ILE A 227 0.80 4.76 -14.98
CA ILE A 227 2.09 5.12 -14.40
C ILE A 227 2.23 6.65 -14.26
N GLU A 228 1.68 7.40 -15.20
CA GLU A 228 1.68 8.87 -15.17
C GLU A 228 0.84 9.39 -13.97
N ALA A 229 -0.30 8.76 -13.69
CA ALA A 229 -1.09 9.07 -12.50
C ALA A 229 -0.26 8.88 -11.21
N ILE A 230 0.57 7.83 -11.15
CA ILE A 230 1.45 7.57 -10.02
C ILE A 230 2.57 8.61 -9.93
N TRP A 231 3.15 9.03 -11.05
CA TRP A 231 4.18 10.07 -11.07
C TRP A 231 3.65 11.46 -10.72
N HIS A 232 2.40 11.77 -11.10
CA HIS A 232 1.75 13.04 -10.75
C HIS A 232 1.12 13.02 -9.34
N TYR A 233 0.86 11.85 -8.76
CA TYR A 233 0.22 11.69 -7.46
C TYR A 233 0.90 12.50 -6.33
N PRO A 234 2.24 12.57 -6.21
CA PRO A 234 2.91 13.36 -5.19
C PRO A 234 2.49 14.83 -5.16
N SER A 235 2.22 15.41 -6.33
CA SER A 235 1.79 16.80 -6.48
C SER A 235 0.28 16.95 -6.41
N LEU A 236 -0.48 16.13 -7.15
CA LEU A 236 -1.93 16.26 -7.28
C LEU A 236 -2.70 15.84 -6.03
N CYS A 237 -2.14 14.96 -5.19
CA CYS A 237 -2.77 14.54 -3.94
C CYS A 237 -3.03 15.72 -2.98
N TYR A 238 -2.23 16.77 -3.03
CA TYR A 238 -2.48 17.98 -2.24
C TYR A 238 -3.81 18.66 -2.56
N PHE A 239 -4.31 18.53 -3.79
CA PHE A 239 -5.62 19.06 -4.17
C PHE A 239 -6.79 18.33 -3.50
N GLU A 240 -6.58 17.12 -2.97
CA GLU A 240 -7.65 16.42 -2.26
C GLU A 240 -8.11 17.18 -1.00
N GLY A 241 -7.20 17.92 -0.35
CA GLY A 241 -7.51 18.81 0.78
C GLY A 241 -8.04 20.21 0.39
N THR A 242 -8.24 20.50 -0.90
CA THR A 242 -8.63 21.80 -1.43
C THR A 242 -9.95 21.72 -2.21
N PRO A 243 -10.58 22.84 -2.60
CA PRO A 243 -11.72 22.83 -3.49
C PRO A 243 -11.32 22.70 -4.99
N ILE A 244 -10.32 21.89 -5.30
CA ILE A 244 -9.91 21.52 -6.66
C ILE A 244 -10.14 20.03 -6.86
N SER A 245 -10.65 19.62 -8.03
CA SER A 245 -10.69 18.23 -8.44
C SER A 245 -9.32 17.80 -8.98
N CYS A 246 -8.83 16.64 -8.56
CA CYS A 246 -7.66 15.97 -9.14
C CYS A 246 -8.07 14.92 -10.18
N GLY A 247 -9.21 15.11 -10.84
CA GLY A 247 -9.70 14.23 -11.91
C GLY A 247 -10.38 12.94 -11.45
N ARG A 248 -10.58 12.71 -10.13
CA ARG A 248 -11.39 11.57 -9.67
C ARG A 248 -12.80 11.62 -10.25
N GLY A 249 -13.33 10.46 -10.64
CA GLY A 249 -14.62 10.38 -11.34
C GLY A 249 -14.53 10.73 -12.82
N THR A 250 -13.33 10.65 -13.41
CA THR A 250 -13.08 10.75 -14.85
C THR A 250 -12.28 9.53 -15.32
N ASP A 251 -12.08 9.43 -16.63
CA ASP A 251 -11.23 8.41 -17.25
C ASP A 251 -9.73 8.54 -16.90
N ALA A 252 -9.31 9.71 -16.41
CA ALA A 252 -7.89 10.02 -16.13
C ALA A 252 -7.67 10.70 -14.77
N PRO A 253 -7.98 10.00 -13.65
CA PRO A 253 -7.72 10.52 -12.31
C PRO A 253 -6.22 10.71 -12.09
N PHE A 254 -5.85 11.76 -11.34
CA PHE A 254 -4.47 12.17 -11.04
C PHE A 254 -3.56 12.43 -12.25
N THR A 255 -4.16 12.68 -13.43
CA THR A 255 -3.43 13.21 -14.60
C THR A 255 -3.99 14.56 -15.04
N ARG A 256 -5.01 15.05 -14.34
CA ARG A 256 -5.65 16.36 -14.56
C ARG A 256 -6.11 16.97 -13.26
N PHE A 257 -6.28 18.27 -13.27
CA PHE A 257 -6.93 18.99 -12.16
C PHE A 257 -7.78 20.13 -12.67
N GLY A 258 -8.77 20.55 -11.89
CA GLY A 258 -9.63 21.66 -12.26
C GLY A 258 -10.79 21.92 -11.32
N ALA A 259 -11.57 22.93 -11.64
CA ALA A 259 -12.76 23.33 -10.91
C ALA A 259 -13.74 24.08 -11.81
N PRO A 260 -15.06 24.21 -11.45
CA PRO A 260 -16.07 24.89 -12.28
C PRO A 260 -15.81 26.38 -12.49
N TRP A 261 -15.01 27.01 -11.64
CA TRP A 261 -14.68 28.45 -11.73
C TRP A 261 -13.31 28.74 -12.36
N LEU A 262 -12.56 27.70 -12.76
CA LEU A 262 -11.32 27.88 -13.50
C LEU A 262 -11.66 28.01 -14.99
N ASP A 263 -11.44 29.19 -15.52
CA ASP A 263 -11.62 29.52 -16.94
C ASP A 263 -10.52 30.48 -17.40
N GLY A 264 -10.44 30.71 -18.71
CA GLY A 264 -9.43 31.58 -19.30
C GLY A 264 -8.14 30.87 -19.67
N GLU A 265 -7.13 31.68 -19.98
CA GLU A 265 -5.82 31.21 -20.46
C GLU A 265 -5.14 30.29 -19.44
N GLY A 266 -4.72 29.12 -19.92
CA GLY A 266 -4.07 28.09 -19.09
C GLY A 266 -5.04 27.08 -18.47
N TYR A 267 -6.37 27.24 -18.62
CA TYR A 267 -7.40 26.32 -18.08
C TYR A 267 -8.40 25.87 -19.14
N GLU A 268 -7.93 25.69 -20.36
CA GLU A 268 -8.79 25.34 -21.51
C GLU A 268 -9.27 23.91 -21.52
N HIS A 269 -8.59 23.02 -20.77
CA HIS A 269 -9.02 21.62 -20.66
C HIS A 269 -10.38 21.53 -19.94
N ARG A 270 -11.36 20.85 -20.55
CA ARG A 270 -12.68 20.66 -19.98
C ARG A 270 -12.94 19.21 -19.63
N PHE A 271 -13.51 18.98 -18.44
CA PHE A 271 -13.94 17.66 -18.00
C PHE A 271 -15.10 17.75 -17.02
N THR A 272 -15.93 16.71 -16.97
CA THR A 272 -17.06 16.62 -16.06
C THR A 272 -16.93 15.36 -15.22
N PRO A 273 -16.63 15.48 -13.90
CA PRO A 273 -16.58 14.33 -13.03
C PRO A 273 -17.95 13.64 -12.90
N GLY A 274 -17.97 12.32 -12.91
CA GLY A 274 -19.14 11.48 -12.66
C GLY A 274 -18.82 10.33 -11.74
N PRO A 275 -19.82 9.60 -11.20
CA PRO A 275 -19.59 8.38 -10.45
C PRO A 275 -18.81 7.36 -11.27
N ASP A 276 -17.76 6.78 -10.69
CA ASP A 276 -16.90 5.81 -11.34
C ASP A 276 -16.35 4.84 -10.31
N HIS A 277 -15.80 3.69 -10.77
CA HIS A 277 -15.05 2.76 -9.93
C HIS A 277 -13.84 3.48 -9.33
N GLY A 278 -13.78 3.54 -8.01
CA GLY A 278 -12.75 4.32 -7.28
C GLY A 278 -13.23 5.69 -6.82
N SER A 279 -14.39 6.18 -7.28
CA SER A 279 -14.95 7.47 -6.85
C SER A 279 -16.47 7.52 -7.05
N LYS A 280 -17.24 7.04 -6.07
CA LYS A 280 -18.72 7.07 -6.10
C LYS A 280 -19.28 8.50 -6.05
N TYR A 281 -18.61 9.40 -5.35
CA TYR A 281 -19.02 10.79 -5.12
C TYR A 281 -17.87 11.76 -5.39
N PRO A 282 -17.44 11.91 -6.67
CA PRO A 282 -16.33 12.80 -7.00
C PRO A 282 -16.70 14.27 -6.75
N LYS A 283 -15.67 15.08 -6.46
CA LYS A 283 -15.83 16.54 -6.39
C LYS A 283 -16.41 17.05 -7.72
N PHE A 284 -17.39 17.97 -7.63
CA PHE A 284 -18.06 18.59 -8.78
C PHE A 284 -18.77 17.60 -9.70
N GLN A 285 -19.29 16.51 -9.16
CA GLN A 285 -20.10 15.56 -9.93
C GLN A 285 -21.15 16.25 -10.80
N GLY A 286 -21.14 15.95 -12.10
CA GLY A 286 -22.08 16.51 -13.08
C GLY A 286 -21.87 17.98 -13.44
N LYS A 287 -20.80 18.63 -12.94
CA LYS A 287 -20.44 20.02 -13.28
C LYS A 287 -19.23 20.04 -14.20
N GLU A 288 -19.31 20.80 -15.29
CA GLU A 288 -18.15 21.06 -16.13
C GLU A 288 -17.09 21.84 -15.35
N CYS A 289 -15.86 21.36 -15.38
CA CYS A 289 -14.68 21.97 -14.80
C CYS A 289 -13.72 22.44 -15.89
N GLY A 290 -13.23 23.66 -15.76
CA GLY A 290 -12.03 24.11 -16.47
C GLY A 290 -10.80 23.67 -15.70
N GLY A 291 -9.71 23.42 -16.39
CA GLY A 291 -8.49 22.96 -15.73
C GLY A 291 -7.34 22.66 -16.68
N VAL A 292 -6.44 21.82 -16.22
CA VAL A 292 -5.23 21.42 -16.94
C VAL A 292 -5.17 19.91 -17.06
N GLN A 293 -4.85 19.39 -18.25
CA GLN A 293 -4.41 18.04 -18.47
C GLN A 293 -2.87 18.03 -18.40
N LEU A 294 -2.32 17.19 -17.52
CA LEU A 294 -0.87 17.04 -17.39
C LEU A 294 -0.32 16.16 -18.52
N PRO A 295 0.98 16.31 -18.86
CA PRO A 295 1.65 15.44 -19.82
C PRO A 295 1.52 13.96 -19.46
N GLN A 296 1.50 13.11 -20.49
CA GLN A 296 1.40 11.64 -20.36
C GLN A 296 2.66 10.94 -20.91
N ASP A 297 3.73 11.69 -21.15
CA ASP A 297 5.01 11.28 -21.72
C ASP A 297 6.23 11.68 -20.85
#